data_afaa65b9fe2f322d363ac4a8f68fd00e
#
_entry.id   afaa65b9fe2f322d363ac4a8f68fd00e
#
_cell.length_a   1.000
_cell.length_b   1.000
_cell.length_c   1.000
_cell.angle_alpha   90.00
_cell.angle_beta   90.00
_cell.angle_gamma   90.00
#
_symmetry.space_group_name_H-M   'P 1'
#
loop_
_entity.id
_entity.type
_entity.pdbx_description
1 polymer ?
#
loop_
_entity_poly.entity_id
_entity_poly.type
_entity_poly.pdbx_seq_one_letter_code
_entity_poly.pdbx_strand_id
1 'polypeptide(L)'
;MKKMLLCVLMVFTALASWGDADVQRGSVLPLKEKGVQVSVTWDYKNMLIEDMKPADFLREKGAEWQRDYPNEVAAAEAAFVKKFNKKSKKYAQITDSKRDAQYELVIHVAKFHYGSTAVGIMFGSFARGAHIEGTADVVDCSTKQVIATIEFECAGESSYGNERRRIYAYEHLAQDLAKLVSKAKNK
;
A
#
# COMPACT_ATOMS: atom_id res chain seq x y z
N MET A 1 56.61 -5.87 2.45
CA MET A 1 55.34 -6.53 2.79
C MET A 1 54.20 -5.55 2.48
N LYS A 2 53.56 -5.66 1.32
CA LYS A 2 52.47 -4.79 0.87
C LYS A 2 51.15 -5.40 1.35
N LYS A 3 50.45 -4.72 2.26
CA LYS A 3 49.10 -5.10 2.68
C LYS A 3 48.13 -4.66 1.58
N MET A 4 47.61 -5.60 0.83
CA MET A 4 46.50 -5.40 -0.11
C MET A 4 45.22 -5.26 0.68
N LEU A 5 44.68 -4.04 0.70
CA LEU A 5 43.35 -3.73 1.27
C LEU A 5 42.32 -4.13 0.21
N LEU A 6 41.62 -5.25 0.43
CA LEU A 6 40.56 -5.73 -0.43
C LEU A 6 39.26 -4.96 -0.05
N CYS A 7 38.95 -3.89 -0.77
CA CYS A 7 37.67 -3.23 -0.69
C CYS A 7 36.61 -4.11 -1.38
N VAL A 8 35.83 -4.84 -0.62
CA VAL A 8 34.62 -5.49 -1.11
C VAL A 8 33.56 -4.42 -1.37
N LEU A 9 33.45 -4.02 -2.62
CA LEU A 9 32.37 -3.16 -3.09
C LEU A 9 31.09 -4.00 -3.15
N MET A 10 30.25 -3.93 -2.11
CA MET A 10 28.89 -4.48 -2.19
C MET A 10 28.10 -3.58 -3.15
N VAL A 11 28.00 -4.03 -4.39
CA VAL A 11 27.06 -3.47 -5.35
C VAL A 11 25.69 -3.98 -4.96
N PHE A 12 24.93 -3.16 -4.24
CA PHE A 12 23.48 -3.31 -4.13
C PHE A 12 22.91 -3.05 -5.52
N THR A 13 22.69 -4.10 -6.30
CA THR A 13 21.79 -4.03 -7.43
C THR A 13 20.36 -3.92 -6.89
N ALA A 14 19.90 -2.69 -6.68
CA ALA A 14 18.49 -2.42 -6.56
C ALA A 14 17.86 -2.79 -7.91
N LEU A 15 17.39 -4.04 -8.01
CA LEU A 15 16.43 -4.41 -9.03
C LEU A 15 15.17 -3.60 -8.70
N ALA A 16 14.97 -2.52 -9.44
CA ALA A 16 13.73 -1.75 -9.40
C ALA A 16 12.60 -2.68 -9.85
N SER A 17 12.05 -3.43 -8.91
CA SER A 17 10.80 -4.15 -9.04
C SER A 17 9.72 -3.09 -9.03
N TRP A 18 9.11 -2.86 -10.18
CA TRP A 18 8.07 -1.87 -10.36
C TRP A 18 6.76 -2.41 -9.78
N GLY A 19 6.35 -1.87 -8.62
CA GLY A 19 5.02 -2.08 -8.06
C GLY A 19 4.83 -3.47 -7.43
N ASP A 20 5.47 -3.73 -6.30
CA ASP A 20 5.21 -4.90 -5.46
C ASP A 20 5.22 -4.49 -3.98
N ALA A 21 4.57 -5.29 -3.15
CA ALA A 21 4.70 -5.22 -1.70
C ALA A 21 5.67 -6.31 -1.24
N ASP A 22 6.61 -5.96 -0.36
CA ASP A 22 7.63 -6.88 0.15
C ASP A 22 7.71 -6.89 1.67
N VAL A 23 7.90 -8.07 2.26
CA VAL A 23 8.08 -8.21 3.71
C VAL A 23 9.50 -7.80 4.09
N GLN A 24 9.64 -6.65 4.77
CA GLN A 24 10.92 -6.13 5.25
C GLN A 24 11.36 -6.80 6.55
N ARG A 25 10.40 -7.12 7.42
CA ARG A 25 10.67 -7.75 8.71
C ARG A 25 9.54 -8.68 9.12
N GLY A 26 9.87 -9.75 9.84
CA GLY A 26 8.89 -10.68 10.39
C GLY A 26 8.28 -11.63 9.38
N SER A 27 7.02 -12.02 9.57
CA SER A 27 6.35 -12.97 8.71
C SER A 27 4.84 -12.73 8.65
N VAL A 28 4.29 -12.76 7.45
CA VAL A 28 2.83 -12.73 7.21
C VAL A 28 2.20 -14.14 7.20
N LEU A 29 2.97 -15.17 7.54
CA LEU A 29 2.50 -16.55 7.56
C LEU A 29 1.26 -16.77 8.43
N PRO A 30 1.14 -16.15 9.63
CA PRO A 30 -0.07 -16.27 10.44
C PRO A 30 -1.36 -15.84 9.72
N LEU A 31 -1.29 -14.88 8.81
CA LEU A 31 -2.43 -14.44 8.00
C LEU A 31 -2.87 -15.47 6.95
N LYS A 32 -2.06 -16.50 6.70
CA LYS A 32 -2.37 -17.58 5.75
C LYS A 32 -3.22 -18.68 6.37
N GLU A 33 -3.49 -18.64 7.64
CA GLU A 33 -4.41 -19.56 8.28
C GLU A 33 -5.85 -19.30 7.81
N LYS A 34 -6.63 -20.39 7.72
CA LYS A 34 -8.00 -20.30 7.21
C LYS A 34 -8.91 -19.57 8.22
N GLY A 35 -9.61 -18.56 7.75
CA GLY A 35 -10.63 -17.85 8.53
C GLY A 35 -10.10 -16.81 9.50
N VAL A 36 -8.81 -16.45 9.40
CA VAL A 36 -8.23 -15.34 10.16
C VAL A 36 -8.97 -14.04 9.84
N GLN A 37 -9.39 -13.33 10.89
CA GLN A 37 -10.02 -12.01 10.79
C GLN A 37 -8.99 -10.92 11.06
N VAL A 38 -8.96 -9.92 10.18
CA VAL A 38 -8.02 -8.79 10.22
C VAL A 38 -8.82 -7.49 10.25
N SER A 39 -8.53 -6.58 11.17
CA SER A 39 -9.00 -5.20 11.08
C SER A 39 -8.00 -4.35 10.29
N VAL A 40 -8.45 -3.25 9.70
CA VAL A 40 -7.58 -2.29 9.01
C VAL A 40 -7.67 -0.94 9.69
N THR A 41 -6.51 -0.31 9.86
CA THR A 41 -6.39 1.08 10.29
C THR A 41 -5.49 1.82 9.31
N TRP A 42 -5.95 2.97 8.83
CA TRP A 42 -5.17 3.84 7.94
C TRP A 42 -4.51 4.96 8.74
N ASP A 43 -3.24 5.15 8.51
CA ASP A 43 -2.46 6.25 9.08
C ASP A 43 -1.95 7.17 7.96
N TYR A 44 -2.55 8.35 7.89
CA TYR A 44 -2.23 9.41 6.93
C TYR A 44 -1.46 10.57 7.56
N LYS A 45 -1.00 10.42 8.82
CA LYS A 45 -0.44 11.53 9.61
C LYS A 45 0.73 12.23 8.91
N ASN A 46 1.58 11.46 8.25
CA ASN A 46 2.77 11.97 7.59
C ASN A 46 2.69 11.89 6.06
N MET A 47 1.50 11.62 5.52
CA MET A 47 1.30 11.48 4.09
C MET A 47 1.58 12.78 3.35
N LEU A 48 2.20 12.66 2.17
CA LEU A 48 2.30 13.71 1.17
C LEU A 48 1.41 13.36 -0.04
N ILE A 49 0.80 14.37 -0.64
CA ILE A 49 0.07 14.29 -1.91
C ILE A 49 0.81 15.18 -2.90
N GLU A 50 1.31 14.61 -4.01
CA GLU A 50 2.14 15.35 -4.99
C GLU A 50 3.27 16.13 -4.29
N ASP A 51 3.95 15.46 -3.31
CA ASP A 51 5.02 16.02 -2.47
C ASP A 51 4.64 17.19 -1.55
N MET A 52 3.34 17.47 -1.40
CA MET A 52 2.80 18.51 -0.52
C MET A 52 2.02 17.89 0.65
N LYS A 53 1.92 18.62 1.76
CA LYS A 53 0.98 18.23 2.83
C LYS A 53 -0.45 18.26 2.28
N PRO A 54 -1.33 17.33 2.70
CA PRO A 54 -2.71 17.25 2.18
C PRO A 54 -3.47 18.57 2.26
N ALA A 55 -3.34 19.30 3.36
CA ALA A 55 -4.02 20.60 3.54
C ALA A 55 -3.53 21.66 2.53
N ASP A 56 -2.23 21.68 2.21
CA ASP A 56 -1.65 22.63 1.27
C ASP A 56 -2.05 22.27 -0.17
N PHE A 57 -1.97 20.97 -0.51
CA PHE A 57 -2.42 20.45 -1.79
C PHE A 57 -3.89 20.79 -2.05
N LEU A 58 -4.78 20.50 -1.09
CA LEU A 58 -6.21 20.74 -1.25
C LEU A 58 -6.54 22.24 -1.33
N ARG A 59 -5.79 23.09 -0.61
CA ARG A 59 -5.94 24.54 -0.72
C ARG A 59 -5.55 25.04 -2.13
N GLU A 60 -4.47 24.51 -2.70
CA GLU A 60 -4.04 24.85 -4.05
C GLU A 60 -5.05 24.40 -5.11
N LYS A 61 -5.62 23.21 -4.95
CA LYS A 61 -6.63 22.65 -5.90
C LYS A 61 -8.01 23.31 -5.80
N GLY A 62 -8.34 23.94 -4.66
CA GLY A 62 -9.55 24.71 -4.46
C GLY A 62 -10.71 23.95 -3.81
N ALA A 63 -11.85 24.64 -3.68
CA ALA A 63 -12.99 24.22 -2.88
C ALA A 63 -13.64 22.90 -3.33
N GLU A 64 -13.67 22.62 -4.62
CA GLU A 64 -14.23 21.37 -5.15
C GLU A 64 -13.43 20.16 -4.66
N TRP A 65 -12.10 20.23 -4.74
CA TRP A 65 -11.23 19.17 -4.24
C TRP A 65 -11.35 19.00 -2.72
N GLN A 66 -11.44 20.09 -1.97
CA GLN A 66 -11.61 20.03 -0.51
C GLN A 66 -12.90 19.31 -0.13
N ARG A 67 -14.00 19.58 -0.87
CA ARG A 67 -15.30 18.95 -0.62
C ARG A 67 -15.30 17.46 -0.97
N ASP A 68 -14.68 17.08 -2.09
CA ASP A 68 -14.81 15.73 -2.64
C ASP A 68 -13.77 14.76 -2.07
N TYR A 69 -12.61 15.25 -1.61
CA TYR A 69 -11.49 14.46 -1.13
C TYR A 69 -11.84 13.44 -0.01
N PRO A 70 -12.62 13.76 1.04
CA PRO A 70 -12.96 12.79 2.07
C PRO A 70 -13.75 11.59 1.52
N ASN A 71 -14.67 11.84 0.58
CA ASN A 71 -15.46 10.78 -0.06
C ASN A 71 -14.58 9.93 -0.98
N GLU A 72 -13.66 10.54 -1.69
CA GLU A 72 -12.68 9.84 -2.54
C GLU A 72 -11.80 8.88 -1.72
N VAL A 73 -11.31 9.33 -0.57
CA VAL A 73 -10.51 8.48 0.34
C VAL A 73 -11.36 7.32 0.86
N ALA A 74 -12.56 7.59 1.38
CA ALA A 74 -13.44 6.56 1.91
C ALA A 74 -13.82 5.51 0.84
N ALA A 75 -14.07 5.94 -0.40
CA ALA A 75 -14.35 5.02 -1.52
C ALA A 75 -13.15 4.12 -1.83
N ALA A 76 -11.93 4.66 -1.79
CA ALA A 76 -10.71 3.89 -2.02
C ALA A 76 -10.44 2.87 -0.90
N GLU A 77 -10.61 3.25 0.37
CA GLU A 77 -10.49 2.35 1.51
C GLU A 77 -11.51 1.19 1.43
N ALA A 78 -12.75 1.49 1.08
CA ALA A 78 -13.78 0.46 0.87
C ALA A 78 -13.43 -0.48 -0.30
N ALA A 79 -12.88 0.06 -1.39
CA ALA A 79 -12.42 -0.72 -2.53
C ALA A 79 -11.24 -1.64 -2.16
N PHE A 80 -10.30 -1.16 -1.34
CA PHE A 80 -9.21 -1.96 -0.78
C PHE A 80 -9.75 -3.18 -0.03
N VAL A 81 -10.66 -2.97 0.93
CA VAL A 81 -11.25 -4.07 1.72
C VAL A 81 -11.91 -5.11 0.81
N LYS A 82 -12.75 -4.65 -0.11
CA LYS A 82 -13.45 -5.52 -1.07
C LYS A 82 -12.47 -6.32 -1.93
N LYS A 83 -11.41 -5.68 -2.42
CA LYS A 83 -10.41 -6.32 -3.28
C LYS A 83 -9.56 -7.30 -2.51
N PHE A 84 -9.08 -6.95 -1.31
CA PHE A 84 -8.32 -7.83 -0.45
C PHE A 84 -9.10 -9.11 -0.15
N ASN A 85 -10.34 -8.99 0.34
CA ASN A 85 -11.20 -10.12 0.66
C ASN A 85 -11.46 -11.02 -0.55
N LYS A 86 -11.66 -10.42 -1.73
CA LYS A 86 -11.83 -11.17 -2.99
C LYS A 86 -10.56 -11.95 -3.37
N LYS A 87 -9.37 -11.38 -3.12
CA LYS A 87 -8.10 -11.98 -3.55
C LYS A 87 -7.52 -12.96 -2.54
N SER A 88 -7.64 -12.69 -1.25
CA SER A 88 -7.19 -13.60 -0.19
C SER A 88 -8.08 -14.84 -0.01
N LYS A 89 -9.34 -14.79 -0.46
CA LYS A 89 -10.30 -15.92 -0.49
C LYS A 89 -10.45 -16.63 0.85
N LYS A 90 -9.74 -17.76 1.01
CA LYS A 90 -9.82 -18.66 2.17
C LYS A 90 -8.87 -18.31 3.32
N TYR A 91 -7.97 -17.36 3.10
CA TYR A 91 -6.99 -16.91 4.09
C TYR A 91 -7.56 -15.77 4.93
N ALA A 92 -6.70 -14.81 5.35
CA ALA A 92 -7.14 -13.65 6.09
C ALA A 92 -8.26 -12.89 5.38
N GLN A 93 -9.27 -12.48 6.15
CA GLN A 93 -10.38 -11.65 5.67
C GLN A 93 -10.44 -10.37 6.50
N ILE A 94 -10.58 -9.24 5.84
CA ILE A 94 -10.77 -7.97 6.53
C ILE A 94 -12.20 -7.90 7.03
N THR A 95 -12.37 -7.57 8.31
CA THR A 95 -13.64 -7.38 9.01
C THR A 95 -13.76 -5.97 9.55
N ASP A 96 -14.96 -5.45 9.61
CA ASP A 96 -15.28 -4.15 10.26
C ASP A 96 -15.27 -4.26 11.79
N SER A 97 -15.38 -5.48 12.33
CA SER A 97 -15.38 -5.74 13.77
C SER A 97 -13.95 -5.83 14.31
N LYS A 98 -13.44 -4.75 14.90
CA LYS A 98 -12.13 -4.77 15.59
C LYS A 98 -12.08 -5.77 16.76
N ARG A 99 -13.22 -6.15 17.34
CA ARG A 99 -13.27 -7.09 18.46
C ARG A 99 -12.99 -8.52 18.04
N ASP A 100 -13.37 -8.87 16.82
CA ASP A 100 -13.23 -10.23 16.29
C ASP A 100 -11.94 -10.42 15.53
N ALA A 101 -11.18 -9.34 15.31
CA ALA A 101 -9.92 -9.39 14.60
C ALA A 101 -8.81 -9.98 15.46
N GLN A 102 -8.12 -11.00 14.93
CA GLN A 102 -6.91 -11.58 15.52
C GLN A 102 -5.69 -10.73 15.22
N TYR A 103 -5.70 -10.04 14.10
CA TYR A 103 -4.62 -9.14 13.67
C TYR A 103 -5.18 -7.80 13.22
N GLU A 104 -4.36 -6.77 13.35
CA GLU A 104 -4.63 -5.45 12.78
C GLU A 104 -3.60 -5.15 11.71
N LEU A 105 -4.05 -4.72 10.54
CA LEU A 105 -3.21 -4.21 9.47
C LEU A 105 -3.20 -2.69 9.57
N VAL A 106 -2.10 -2.11 10.04
CA VAL A 106 -1.92 -0.66 10.13
C VAL A 106 -1.18 -0.18 8.89
N ILE A 107 -1.86 0.56 8.02
CA ILE A 107 -1.32 1.03 6.74
C ILE A 107 -0.88 2.48 6.88
N HIS A 108 0.43 2.70 6.90
CA HIS A 108 1.06 4.01 6.95
C HIS A 108 1.33 4.51 5.53
N VAL A 109 0.48 5.39 5.04
CA VAL A 109 0.65 5.97 3.70
C VAL A 109 1.67 7.11 3.79
N ALA A 110 2.79 6.96 3.11
CA ALA A 110 3.84 7.97 3.07
C ALA A 110 3.62 8.96 1.92
N LYS A 111 3.24 8.45 0.73
CA LYS A 111 3.01 9.28 -0.44
C LYS A 111 1.84 8.80 -1.27
N PHE A 112 1.18 9.75 -1.90
CA PHE A 112 0.17 9.51 -2.91
C PHE A 112 0.33 10.49 -4.07
N HIS A 113 0.38 9.97 -5.30
CA HIS A 113 0.42 10.74 -6.53
C HIS A 113 -0.76 10.33 -7.43
N TYR A 114 -1.47 11.31 -7.96
CA TYR A 114 -2.61 11.05 -8.86
C TYR A 114 -2.17 10.60 -10.26
N GLY A 115 -0.90 10.80 -10.60
CA GLY A 115 -0.40 10.62 -11.97
C GLY A 115 -0.85 11.73 -12.91
N SER A 116 -0.30 11.76 -14.11
CA SER A 116 -0.59 12.80 -15.10
C SER A 116 -1.38 12.26 -16.29
N THR A 117 -2.55 12.84 -16.56
CA THR A 117 -3.33 12.55 -17.78
C THR A 117 -2.62 13.06 -19.03
N ALA A 118 -1.95 14.22 -18.95
CA ALA A 118 -1.26 14.82 -20.09
C ALA A 118 -0.09 13.96 -20.58
N VAL A 119 0.68 13.36 -19.66
CA VAL A 119 1.76 12.43 -20.00
C VAL A 119 1.21 11.17 -20.66
N GLY A 120 0.02 10.71 -20.22
CA GLY A 120 -0.65 9.54 -20.81
C GLY A 120 -1.06 9.74 -22.25
N ILE A 121 -1.53 10.93 -22.61
CA ILE A 121 -1.93 11.25 -23.96
C ILE A 121 -0.70 11.37 -24.88
N MET A 122 0.41 11.92 -24.39
CA MET A 122 1.61 12.16 -25.19
C MET A 122 2.50 10.91 -25.39
N PHE A 123 2.55 10.00 -24.41
CA PHE A 123 3.50 8.89 -24.38
C PHE A 123 2.82 7.51 -24.32
N GLY A 124 1.52 7.43 -24.46
CA GLY A 124 0.77 6.16 -24.48
C GLY A 124 0.78 5.44 -23.12
N SER A 125 0.84 4.12 -23.13
CA SER A 125 0.74 3.26 -21.95
C SER A 125 1.83 3.44 -20.88
N PHE A 126 2.79 4.33 -21.09
CA PHE A 126 3.80 4.73 -20.10
C PHE A 126 3.32 5.78 -19.11
N ALA A 127 2.09 6.30 -19.26
CA ALA A 127 1.51 7.15 -18.25
C ALA A 127 1.17 6.32 -17.04
N ARG A 128 1.91 6.49 -15.98
CA ARG A 128 1.61 5.88 -14.69
C ARG A 128 0.26 6.37 -14.20
N GLY A 129 -0.59 5.43 -13.77
CA GLY A 129 -1.79 5.71 -13.00
C GLY A 129 -1.45 6.38 -11.67
N ALA A 130 -2.44 6.49 -10.78
CA ALA A 130 -2.16 6.94 -9.43
C ALA A 130 -1.21 5.96 -8.72
N HIS A 131 -0.39 6.51 -7.83
CA HIS A 131 0.69 5.80 -7.16
C HIS A 131 0.57 6.00 -5.65
N ILE A 132 0.75 4.93 -4.88
CA ILE A 132 0.71 4.91 -3.42
C ILE A 132 1.95 4.22 -2.88
N GLU A 133 2.63 4.87 -1.93
CA GLU A 133 3.82 4.36 -1.25
C GLU A 133 3.63 4.38 0.25
N GLY A 134 4.25 3.44 0.95
CA GLY A 134 4.24 3.41 2.40
C GLY A 134 4.67 2.09 3.00
N THR A 135 4.26 1.88 4.25
CA THR A 135 4.47 0.62 4.96
C THR A 135 3.17 0.11 5.56
N ALA A 136 3.09 -1.21 5.75
CA ALA A 136 1.98 -1.82 6.45
C ALA A 136 2.51 -2.72 7.58
N ASP A 137 2.11 -2.45 8.81
CA ASP A 137 2.43 -3.28 9.96
C ASP A 137 1.30 -4.27 10.22
N VAL A 138 1.65 -5.54 10.40
CA VAL A 138 0.75 -6.57 10.90
C VAL A 138 0.94 -6.68 12.39
N VAL A 139 -0.08 -6.30 13.15
CA VAL A 139 -0.06 -6.30 14.61
C VAL A 139 -0.91 -7.45 15.13
N ASP A 140 -0.34 -8.28 16.00
CA ASP A 140 -1.11 -9.30 16.75
C ASP A 140 -1.96 -8.60 17.80
N CYS A 141 -3.30 -8.77 17.72
CA CYS A 141 -4.24 -8.07 18.61
C CYS A 141 -4.16 -8.52 20.06
N SER A 142 -3.67 -9.74 20.32
CA SER A 142 -3.54 -10.30 21.67
C SER A 142 -2.28 -9.81 22.40
N THR A 143 -1.15 -9.75 21.69
CA THR A 143 0.15 -9.37 22.25
C THR A 143 0.49 -7.90 22.04
N LYS A 144 -0.21 -7.23 21.14
CA LYS A 144 0.06 -5.85 20.66
C LYS A 144 1.44 -5.70 20.00
N GLN A 145 2.02 -6.80 19.53
CA GLN A 145 3.33 -6.78 18.88
C GLN A 145 3.19 -6.74 17.37
N VAL A 146 4.07 -6.00 16.71
CA VAL A 146 4.24 -6.03 15.26
C VAL A 146 4.93 -7.33 14.88
N ILE A 147 4.23 -8.22 14.19
CA ILE A 147 4.74 -9.53 13.73
C ILE A 147 5.31 -9.49 12.32
N ALA A 148 4.94 -8.48 11.51
CA ALA A 148 5.52 -8.23 10.21
C ALA A 148 5.43 -6.74 9.86
N THR A 149 6.43 -6.24 9.13
CA THR A 149 6.41 -4.94 8.46
C THR A 149 6.59 -5.18 6.97
N ILE A 150 5.70 -4.62 6.16
CA ILE A 150 5.65 -4.74 4.71
C ILE A 150 5.90 -3.34 4.14
N GLU A 151 6.82 -3.20 3.21
CA GLU A 151 6.95 -1.99 2.39
C GLU A 151 6.16 -2.17 1.11
N PHE A 152 5.54 -1.11 0.63
CA PHE A 152 4.80 -1.14 -0.62
C PHE A 152 5.00 0.13 -1.45
N GLU A 153 5.03 -0.09 -2.76
CA GLU A 153 5.02 0.92 -3.80
C GLU A 153 4.12 0.42 -4.93
N CYS A 154 2.88 0.89 -4.98
CA CYS A 154 1.88 0.37 -5.90
C CYS A 154 1.36 1.46 -6.84
N ALA A 155 1.30 1.14 -8.14
CA ALA A 155 0.70 1.98 -9.14
C ALA A 155 -0.63 1.38 -9.62
N GLY A 156 -1.68 2.20 -9.61
CA GLY A 156 -2.97 1.84 -10.20
C GLY A 156 -2.97 1.95 -11.72
N GLU A 157 -4.03 1.45 -12.34
CA GLU A 157 -4.26 1.62 -13.77
C GLU A 157 -4.55 3.10 -14.12
N SER A 158 -4.16 3.51 -15.31
CA SER A 158 -4.54 4.83 -15.83
C SER A 158 -6.05 4.92 -15.98
N SER A 159 -6.64 5.99 -15.47
CA SER A 159 -8.09 6.22 -15.55
C SER A 159 -8.43 7.71 -15.63
N TYR A 160 -9.66 8.00 -16.02
CA TYR A 160 -10.24 9.33 -15.93
C TYR A 160 -10.85 9.54 -14.54
N GLY A 161 -10.64 10.74 -13.98
CA GLY A 161 -11.17 11.13 -12.68
C GLY A 161 -10.27 10.70 -11.50
N ASN A 162 -10.19 11.56 -10.49
CA ASN A 162 -9.28 11.42 -9.36
C ASN A 162 -9.68 10.28 -8.45
N GLU A 163 -10.98 10.20 -8.12
CA GLU A 163 -11.54 9.12 -7.31
C GLU A 163 -11.20 7.74 -7.90
N ARG A 164 -11.42 7.54 -9.20
CA ARG A 164 -11.18 6.26 -9.84
C ARG A 164 -9.70 5.88 -9.87
N ARG A 165 -8.82 6.87 -10.05
CA ARG A 165 -7.37 6.66 -9.96
C ARG A 165 -6.95 6.22 -8.57
N ARG A 166 -7.48 6.88 -7.52
CA ARG A 166 -7.21 6.50 -6.14
C ARG A 166 -7.73 5.10 -5.86
N ILE A 167 -8.95 4.79 -6.25
CA ILE A 167 -9.52 3.44 -6.10
C ILE A 167 -8.59 2.38 -6.70
N TYR A 168 -8.09 2.58 -7.91
CA TYR A 168 -7.20 1.61 -8.55
C TYR A 168 -5.87 1.44 -7.82
N ALA A 169 -5.25 2.50 -7.32
CA ALA A 169 -4.03 2.39 -6.53
C ALA A 169 -4.25 1.55 -5.25
N TYR A 170 -5.36 1.79 -4.54
CA TYR A 170 -5.73 1.04 -3.34
C TYR A 170 -6.12 -0.41 -3.66
N GLU A 171 -6.79 -0.66 -4.76
CA GLU A 171 -7.08 -2.02 -5.22
C GLU A 171 -5.80 -2.79 -5.57
N HIS A 172 -4.80 -2.16 -6.19
CA HIS A 172 -3.51 -2.79 -6.45
C HIS A 172 -2.77 -3.12 -5.16
N LEU A 173 -2.70 -2.19 -4.20
CA LEU A 173 -2.14 -2.45 -2.88
C LEU A 173 -2.83 -3.66 -2.21
N ALA A 174 -4.16 -3.70 -2.22
CA ALA A 174 -4.92 -4.81 -1.67
C ALA A 174 -4.59 -6.15 -2.34
N GLN A 175 -4.43 -6.15 -3.67
CA GLN A 175 -4.06 -7.34 -4.43
C GLN A 175 -2.66 -7.83 -4.08
N ASP A 176 -1.69 -6.93 -3.94
CA ASP A 176 -0.31 -7.29 -3.66
C ASP A 176 -0.15 -7.79 -2.21
N LEU A 177 -0.80 -7.16 -1.24
CA LEU A 177 -0.85 -7.68 0.13
C LEU A 177 -1.52 -9.06 0.20
N ALA A 178 -2.64 -9.28 -0.47
CA ALA A 178 -3.28 -10.58 -0.53
C ALA A 178 -2.39 -11.64 -1.22
N LYS A 179 -1.62 -11.27 -2.23
CA LYS A 179 -0.64 -12.12 -2.91
C LYS A 179 0.51 -12.50 -1.99
N LEU A 180 1.03 -11.56 -1.16
CA LEU A 180 2.04 -11.85 -0.14
C LEU A 180 1.53 -12.90 0.85
N VAL A 181 0.32 -12.71 1.40
CA VAL A 181 -0.31 -13.68 2.30
C VAL A 181 -0.42 -15.07 1.64
N SER A 182 -0.91 -15.13 0.41
CA SER A 182 -1.09 -16.39 -0.31
C SER A 182 0.21 -17.14 -0.60
N LYS A 183 1.31 -16.40 -0.84
CA LYS A 183 2.64 -16.93 -1.16
C LYS A 183 3.50 -17.21 0.07
N ALA A 184 3.09 -16.78 1.27
CA ALA A 184 3.84 -17.01 2.50
C ALA A 184 4.18 -18.50 2.68
N LYS A 185 5.41 -18.79 3.06
CA LYS A 185 5.93 -20.16 3.27
C LYS A 185 6.63 -20.23 4.64
N ASN A 186 6.59 -21.40 5.26
CA ASN A 186 7.52 -21.69 6.37
C ASN A 186 8.95 -21.62 5.80
N LYS A 187 9.77 -20.80 6.43
CA LYS A 187 11.23 -20.82 6.20
C LYS A 187 11.86 -21.94 7.01
#